data_3bda9318c8a8e0ef79d1d2c7ee9ccbf8
#
_entry.id   3bda9318c8a8e0ef79d1d2c7ee9ccbf8
#
_cell.length_a   1.000
_cell.length_b   1.000
_cell.length_c   1.000
_cell.angle_alpha   90.00
_cell.angle_beta   90.00
_cell.angle_gamma   90.00
#
_symmetry.space_group_name_H-M   'P 1'
#
loop_
_entity.id
_entity.type
_entity.pdbx_description
1 polymer ?
#
loop_
_entity_poly.entity_id
_entity_poly.type
_entity_poly.pdbx_seq_one_letter_code
_entity_poly.pdbx_strand_id
1 'polypeptide(L)'
;MPEAVSPTVSLPQDPAVDAAIDADRLDESLAVVGALVDECRMELAPEALRVRAVDPASVAAVSLDLPAEAFERYEAGGETVGIDVERLAAVVSLADPGDLVRLVLDAERRRLHVLVGELAYTLGLIDPEAIREPLDPAEMNYDCPASLTLEGRDVSRFVDAADMVSTHVRLGIDAGAETFYVEASGDTDDVALAFPGEDLAALSPADAESLFSLDYLRELARPIPVGSEVAMELGTEQPVTLSFAVADGTGTATFLLSPRRAVA
;
A
#
# COMPACT_ATOMS: atom_id res chain seq x y z
N MET A 1 15.48 26.02 37.19
CA MET A 1 14.64 25.45 36.11
C MET A 1 15.39 25.66 34.82
N PRO A 2 15.93 24.64 34.13
CA PRO A 2 16.46 24.86 32.82
C PRO A 2 15.30 25.15 31.85
N GLU A 3 15.39 26.24 31.09
CA GLU A 3 14.48 26.55 30.00
C GLU A 3 14.56 25.40 29.00
N ALA A 4 13.42 24.78 28.71
CA ALA A 4 13.30 23.79 27.64
C ALA A 4 13.63 24.51 26.33
N VAL A 5 14.76 24.15 25.70
CA VAL A 5 15.11 24.59 24.37
C VAL A 5 14.19 23.84 23.41
N SER A 6 13.06 24.45 23.07
CA SER A 6 12.25 23.95 21.95
C SER A 6 13.06 24.09 20.66
N PRO A 7 13.24 23.05 19.87
CA PRO A 7 13.92 23.15 18.59
C PRO A 7 13.14 24.14 17.70
N THR A 8 13.79 25.26 17.37
CA THR A 8 13.17 26.32 16.58
C THR A 8 13.26 25.97 15.09
N VAL A 9 12.38 25.08 14.62
CA VAL A 9 12.13 24.96 13.18
C VAL A 9 11.23 26.13 12.78
N SER A 10 11.72 27.00 11.89
CA SER A 10 10.89 28.08 11.37
C SER A 10 9.92 27.50 10.33
N LEU A 11 8.68 27.34 10.71
CA LEU A 11 7.60 26.96 9.79
C LEU A 11 7.26 28.11 8.85
N PRO A 12 6.78 27.83 7.63
CA PRO A 12 6.28 28.85 6.71
C PRO A 12 5.06 29.56 7.33
N GLN A 13 4.91 30.87 7.04
CA GLN A 13 3.78 31.65 7.53
C GLN A 13 2.48 31.28 6.80
N ASP A 14 2.60 30.89 5.53
CA ASP A 14 1.50 30.44 4.67
C ASP A 14 1.89 29.08 4.06
N PRO A 15 1.66 27.99 4.78
CA PRO A 15 2.02 26.66 4.29
C PRO A 15 1.09 26.23 3.15
N ALA A 16 1.65 25.59 2.12
CA ALA A 16 0.87 25.00 1.04
C ALA A 16 0.02 23.81 1.52
N VAL A 17 0.51 23.10 2.55
CA VAL A 17 -0.22 22.04 3.25
C VAL A 17 0.05 22.17 4.75
N ASP A 18 -1.01 22.00 5.56
CA ASP A 18 -0.96 21.84 7.00
C ASP A 18 -1.90 20.71 7.40
N ALA A 19 -1.34 19.54 7.66
CA ALA A 19 -2.09 18.34 7.98
C ALA A 19 -1.61 17.73 9.31
N ALA A 20 -2.52 17.11 10.05
CA ALA A 20 -2.22 16.36 11.26
C ALA A 20 -2.97 15.03 11.23
N ILE A 21 -2.24 13.94 11.44
CA ILE A 21 -2.76 12.57 11.39
C ILE A 21 -2.16 11.78 12.55
N ASP A 22 -2.88 10.79 13.03
CA ASP A 22 -2.38 9.80 13.98
C ASP A 22 -1.14 9.08 13.42
N ALA A 23 -0.12 8.89 14.25
CA ALA A 23 1.16 8.31 13.84
C ALA A 23 1.00 6.88 13.34
N ASP A 24 0.19 6.06 14.01
CA ASP A 24 -0.03 4.66 13.64
C ASP A 24 -0.72 4.57 12.26
N ARG A 25 -1.70 5.45 11.99
CA ARG A 25 -2.38 5.53 10.68
C ARG A 25 -1.44 5.93 9.55
N LEU A 26 -0.56 6.89 9.82
CA LEU A 26 0.42 7.34 8.82
C LEU A 26 1.48 6.27 8.57
N ASP A 27 1.98 5.61 9.63
CA ASP A 27 2.98 4.53 9.53
C ASP A 27 2.43 3.34 8.72
N GLU A 28 1.20 2.89 9.03
CA GLU A 28 0.49 1.87 8.25
C GLU A 28 0.40 2.25 6.76
N SER A 29 0.02 3.49 6.49
CA SER A 29 -0.13 4.00 5.12
C SER A 29 1.21 4.07 4.37
N LEU A 30 2.28 4.50 5.04
CA LEU A 30 3.63 4.54 4.47
C LEU A 30 4.19 3.13 4.27
N ALA A 31 3.88 2.17 5.15
CA ALA A 31 4.27 0.78 4.99
C ALA A 31 3.67 0.16 3.70
N VAL A 32 2.43 0.52 3.35
CA VAL A 32 1.80 0.11 2.10
C VAL A 32 2.60 0.59 0.88
N VAL A 33 2.97 1.87 0.84
CA VAL A 33 3.72 2.44 -0.29
C VAL A 33 5.15 1.89 -0.31
N GLY A 34 5.80 1.83 0.86
CA GLY A 34 7.17 1.36 1.03
C GLY A 34 7.36 -0.14 0.74
N ALA A 35 6.27 -0.94 0.71
CA ALA A 35 6.33 -2.33 0.27
C ALA A 35 6.73 -2.48 -1.21
N LEU A 36 6.60 -1.42 -1.99
CA LEU A 36 6.82 -1.47 -3.44
C LEU A 36 7.87 -0.49 -3.95
N VAL A 37 7.97 0.72 -3.36
CA VAL A 37 8.84 1.78 -3.85
C VAL A 37 9.49 2.57 -2.71
N ASP A 38 10.74 3.02 -2.93
CA ASP A 38 11.47 3.84 -1.98
C ASP A 38 11.13 5.34 -2.13
N GLU A 39 10.69 5.74 -3.31
CA GLU A 39 10.31 7.12 -3.65
C GLU A 39 8.98 7.14 -4.40
N CYS A 40 8.13 8.10 -4.10
CA CYS A 40 6.84 8.25 -4.79
C CYS A 40 6.44 9.69 -5.02
N ARG A 41 5.51 9.89 -5.96
CA ARG A 41 4.72 11.11 -6.07
C ARG A 41 3.56 11.04 -5.09
N MET A 42 3.41 12.07 -4.29
CA MET A 42 2.31 12.25 -3.36
C MET A 42 1.50 13.46 -3.78
N GLU A 43 0.24 13.25 -4.11
CA GLU A 43 -0.72 14.29 -4.42
C GLU A 43 -1.44 14.69 -3.13
N LEU A 44 -1.41 15.99 -2.83
CA LEU A 44 -2.04 16.58 -1.65
C LEU A 44 -3.22 17.44 -2.11
N ALA A 45 -4.30 16.76 -2.57
CA ALA A 45 -5.52 17.39 -3.04
C ALA A 45 -6.37 17.86 -1.85
N PRO A 46 -7.27 18.86 -2.04
CA PRO A 46 -8.09 19.39 -0.93
C PRO A 46 -8.93 18.33 -0.22
N GLU A 47 -9.32 17.26 -0.93
CA GLU A 47 -10.20 16.21 -0.41
C GLU A 47 -9.46 14.96 0.08
N ALA A 48 -8.19 14.76 -0.32
CA ALA A 48 -7.44 13.55 0.01
C ALA A 48 -5.93 13.71 -0.23
N LEU A 49 -5.14 12.93 0.50
CA LEU A 49 -3.78 12.57 0.14
C LEU A 49 -3.83 11.31 -0.71
N ARG A 50 -3.18 11.33 -1.89
CA ARG A 50 -3.13 10.18 -2.81
C ARG A 50 -1.71 9.84 -3.18
N VAL A 51 -1.43 8.55 -3.25
CA VAL A 51 -0.20 8.02 -3.82
C VAL A 51 -0.54 7.01 -4.89
N ARG A 52 0.15 7.12 -6.02
CA ARG A 52 0.15 6.14 -7.10
C ARG A 52 1.59 5.85 -7.44
N ALA A 53 2.00 4.59 -7.43
CA ALA A 53 3.37 4.22 -7.75
C ALA A 53 3.43 2.87 -8.46
N VAL A 54 4.48 2.69 -9.25
CA VAL A 54 4.79 1.46 -9.97
C VAL A 54 6.23 1.10 -9.69
N ASP A 55 6.50 -0.16 -9.43
CA ASP A 55 7.85 -0.64 -9.18
C ASP A 55 8.78 -0.42 -10.39
N PRO A 56 10.11 -0.38 -10.21
CA PRO A 56 11.05 -0.15 -11.30
C PRO A 56 10.93 -1.14 -12.46
N ALA A 57 10.53 -2.39 -12.19
CA ALA A 57 10.36 -3.43 -13.20
C ALA A 57 8.99 -3.38 -13.91
N SER A 58 8.05 -2.54 -13.43
CA SER A 58 6.67 -2.45 -13.96
C SER A 58 5.88 -3.76 -13.85
N VAL A 59 6.13 -4.49 -12.78
CA VAL A 59 5.47 -5.75 -12.44
C VAL A 59 4.35 -5.54 -11.45
N ALA A 60 4.50 -4.59 -10.52
CA ALA A 60 3.51 -4.29 -9.51
C ALA A 60 3.24 -2.78 -9.41
N ALA A 61 2.04 -2.44 -8.94
CA ALA A 61 1.63 -1.07 -8.68
C ALA A 61 0.93 -0.96 -7.33
N VAL A 62 1.00 0.21 -6.74
CA VAL A 62 0.29 0.56 -5.50
C VAL A 62 -0.51 1.84 -5.71
N SER A 63 -1.71 1.83 -5.13
CA SER A 63 -2.60 2.97 -5.00
C SER A 63 -2.97 3.11 -3.54
N LEU A 64 -2.81 4.30 -2.98
CA LEU A 64 -3.22 4.68 -1.64
C LEU A 64 -4.07 5.93 -1.72
N ASP A 65 -5.25 5.90 -1.09
CA ASP A 65 -6.14 7.03 -0.93
C ASP A 65 -6.44 7.23 0.56
N LEU A 66 -6.00 8.38 1.09
CA LEU A 66 -6.32 8.83 2.44
C LEU A 66 -7.20 10.07 2.33
N PRO A 67 -8.52 9.96 2.53
CA PRO A 67 -9.40 11.12 2.48
C PRO A 67 -9.13 12.10 3.63
N ALA A 68 -9.51 13.36 3.46
CA ALA A 68 -9.27 14.41 4.44
C ALA A 68 -9.79 14.05 5.85
N GLU A 69 -10.84 13.24 5.93
CA GLU A 69 -11.43 12.72 7.18
C GLU A 69 -10.56 11.70 7.93
N ALA A 70 -9.52 11.15 7.30
CA ALA A 70 -8.52 10.32 7.98
C ALA A 70 -7.58 11.14 8.88
N PHE A 71 -7.59 12.46 8.71
CA PHE A 71 -6.74 13.42 9.41
C PHE A 71 -7.53 14.16 10.48
N GLU A 72 -6.88 14.50 11.60
CA GLU A 72 -7.44 15.41 12.59
C GLU A 72 -7.52 16.86 12.09
N ARG A 73 -6.62 17.20 11.17
CA ARG A 73 -6.59 18.45 10.43
C ARG A 73 -6.03 18.18 9.03
N TYR A 74 -6.68 18.76 8.02
CA TYR A 74 -6.22 18.66 6.64
C TYR A 74 -6.54 19.93 5.87
N GLU A 75 -5.50 20.67 5.51
CA GLU A 75 -5.58 21.86 4.67
C GLU A 75 -4.54 21.71 3.56
N ALA A 76 -4.98 21.56 2.32
CA ALA A 76 -4.12 21.32 1.15
C ALA A 76 -4.66 22.06 -0.08
N GLY A 77 -3.77 22.53 -0.92
CA GLY A 77 -4.08 23.35 -2.11
C GLY A 77 -4.10 22.59 -3.43
N GLY A 78 -3.68 21.31 -3.45
CA GLY A 78 -3.58 20.51 -4.67
C GLY A 78 -2.14 20.34 -5.15
N GLU A 79 -1.17 20.39 -4.24
CA GLU A 79 0.25 20.21 -4.56
C GLU A 79 0.58 18.75 -4.86
N THR A 80 1.51 18.54 -5.78
CA THR A 80 2.17 17.24 -6.00
C THR A 80 3.64 17.36 -5.62
N VAL A 81 4.09 16.47 -4.75
CA VAL A 81 5.47 16.44 -4.25
C VAL A 81 6.11 15.08 -4.44
N GLY A 82 7.44 15.04 -4.61
CA GLY A 82 8.20 13.81 -4.57
C GLY A 82 8.71 13.55 -3.16
N ILE A 83 8.47 12.34 -2.65
CA ILE A 83 8.79 11.93 -1.27
C ILE A 83 9.72 10.72 -1.28
N ASP A 84 10.76 10.77 -0.45
CA ASP A 84 11.53 9.63 0.02
C ASP A 84 10.70 8.94 1.12
N VAL A 85 10.08 7.82 0.77
CA VAL A 85 9.11 7.08 1.61
C VAL A 85 9.81 6.47 2.82
N GLU A 86 10.99 5.86 2.61
CA GLU A 86 11.76 5.22 3.67
C GLU A 86 12.15 6.25 4.75
N ARG A 87 12.61 7.42 4.30
CA ARG A 87 13.01 8.49 5.22
C ARG A 87 11.83 9.08 5.98
N LEU A 88 10.69 9.27 5.32
CA LEU A 88 9.48 9.74 5.98
C LEU A 88 8.99 8.72 7.02
N ALA A 89 8.92 7.44 6.65
CA ALA A 89 8.56 6.36 7.56
C ALA A 89 9.51 6.26 8.76
N ALA A 90 10.83 6.40 8.55
CA ALA A 90 11.80 6.42 9.63
C ALA A 90 11.60 7.57 10.63
N VAL A 91 11.09 8.72 10.19
CA VAL A 91 10.76 9.84 11.07
C VAL A 91 9.46 9.58 11.82
N VAL A 92 8.43 9.07 11.14
CA VAL A 92 7.13 8.72 11.72
C VAL A 92 7.27 7.63 12.78
N SER A 93 8.12 6.63 12.55
CA SER A 93 8.37 5.53 13.51
C SER A 93 9.03 5.98 14.82
N LEU A 94 9.44 7.25 14.97
CA LEU A 94 9.92 7.83 16.22
C LEU A 94 8.78 8.34 17.11
N ALA A 95 7.54 8.31 16.61
CA ALA A 95 6.36 8.68 17.40
C ALA A 95 6.03 7.61 18.45
N ASP A 96 5.50 8.05 19.57
CA ASP A 96 4.87 7.14 20.52
C ASP A 96 3.42 6.80 20.05
N PRO A 97 2.89 5.63 20.40
CA PRO A 97 1.52 5.25 20.06
C PRO A 97 0.50 6.32 20.48
N GLY A 98 -0.33 6.76 19.54
CA GLY A 98 -1.33 7.80 19.75
C GLY A 98 -0.82 9.24 19.63
N ASP A 99 0.44 9.44 19.27
CA ASP A 99 0.95 10.75 18.91
C ASP A 99 0.35 11.24 17.59
N LEU A 100 0.25 12.57 17.43
CA LEU A 100 -0.08 13.19 16.17
C LEU A 100 1.19 13.58 15.41
N VAL A 101 1.25 13.19 14.17
CA VAL A 101 2.25 13.67 13.20
C VAL A 101 1.66 14.85 12.46
N ARG A 102 2.30 16.02 12.57
CA ARG A 102 1.94 17.20 11.78
C ARG A 102 2.89 17.33 10.59
N LEU A 103 2.32 17.46 9.41
CA LEU A 103 2.98 17.64 8.13
C LEU A 103 2.74 19.09 7.65
N VAL A 104 3.80 19.86 7.47
CA VAL A 104 3.71 21.26 7.02
C VAL A 104 4.58 21.44 5.78
N LEU A 105 3.95 21.72 4.63
CA LEU A 105 4.63 21.86 3.35
C LEU A 105 5.06 23.33 3.10
N ASP A 106 6.37 23.53 2.97
CA ASP A 106 6.97 24.73 2.40
C ASP A 106 7.25 24.45 0.90
N ALA A 107 6.28 24.74 0.06
CA ALA A 107 6.40 24.49 -1.38
C ALA A 107 7.47 25.34 -2.04
N GLU A 108 7.68 26.62 -1.57
CA GLU A 108 8.69 27.51 -2.11
C GLU A 108 10.11 26.98 -1.91
N ARG A 109 10.38 26.38 -0.74
CA ARG A 109 11.69 25.80 -0.40
C ARG A 109 11.78 24.31 -0.70
N ARG A 110 10.70 23.70 -1.17
CA ARG A 110 10.60 22.25 -1.43
C ARG A 110 11.00 21.45 -0.20
N ARG A 111 10.34 21.72 0.91
CA ARG A 111 10.58 21.07 2.20
C ARG A 111 9.27 20.65 2.83
N LEU A 112 9.27 19.45 3.40
CA LEU A 112 8.23 18.98 4.28
C LEU A 112 8.75 19.00 5.72
N HIS A 113 8.11 19.78 6.57
CA HIS A 113 8.37 19.76 8.01
C HIS A 113 7.47 18.71 8.65
N VAL A 114 8.07 17.77 9.36
CA VAL A 114 7.41 16.68 10.08
C VAL A 114 7.61 16.94 11.57
N LEU A 115 6.51 17.13 12.29
CA LEU A 115 6.51 17.43 13.72
C LEU A 115 5.83 16.28 14.46
N VAL A 116 6.55 15.70 15.43
CA VAL A 116 6.07 14.57 16.26
C VAL A 116 6.49 14.84 17.71
N GLY A 117 5.56 15.09 18.59
CA GLY A 117 5.88 15.46 19.98
C GLY A 117 6.87 16.63 20.04
N GLU A 118 8.06 16.37 20.57
CA GLU A 118 9.16 17.36 20.66
C GLU A 118 10.10 17.33 19.45
N LEU A 119 9.95 16.33 18.55
CA LEU A 119 10.75 16.19 17.34
C LEU A 119 10.25 17.15 16.26
N ALA A 120 11.17 17.87 15.66
CA ALA A 120 10.94 18.63 14.42
C ALA A 120 11.97 18.23 13.38
N TYR A 121 11.52 17.56 12.33
CA TYR A 121 12.34 17.11 11.22
C TYR A 121 12.01 17.88 9.93
N THR A 122 13.00 18.16 9.11
CA THR A 122 12.79 18.79 7.80
C THR A 122 13.28 17.88 6.70
N LEU A 123 12.35 17.33 5.94
CA LEU A 123 12.59 16.48 4.79
C LEU A 123 12.74 17.34 3.52
N GLY A 124 13.83 17.16 2.78
CA GLY A 124 13.98 17.72 1.44
C GLY A 124 13.14 16.93 0.45
N LEU A 125 12.35 17.62 -0.36
CA LEU A 125 11.48 17.00 -1.34
C LEU A 125 12.22 16.71 -2.65
N ILE A 126 11.91 15.57 -3.25
CA ILE A 126 12.34 15.18 -4.58
C ILE A 126 11.51 15.95 -5.62
N ASP A 127 12.10 16.21 -6.79
CA ASP A 127 11.34 16.75 -7.90
C ASP A 127 10.32 15.72 -8.39
N PRO A 128 9.01 15.97 -8.33
CA PRO A 128 8.03 15.02 -8.80
C PRO A 128 8.23 14.64 -10.27
N GLU A 129 8.81 15.52 -11.11
CA GLU A 129 9.13 15.19 -12.50
C GLU A 129 10.31 14.22 -12.64
N ALA A 130 11.16 14.09 -11.60
CA ALA A 130 12.24 13.09 -11.57
C ALA A 130 11.75 11.69 -11.21
N ILE A 131 10.57 11.59 -10.59
CA ILE A 131 9.95 10.30 -10.25
C ILE A 131 9.06 9.86 -11.42
N ARG A 132 9.12 8.58 -11.74
CA ARG A 132 8.32 7.98 -12.82
C ARG A 132 6.84 8.31 -12.64
N GLU A 133 6.18 8.71 -13.71
CA GLU A 133 4.74 8.93 -13.70
C GLU A 133 4.02 7.59 -13.46
N PRO A 134 3.19 7.52 -12.42
CA PRO A 134 2.48 6.30 -12.11
C PRO A 134 1.36 6.04 -13.11
N LEU A 135 1.05 4.77 -13.31
CA LEU A 135 -0.21 4.35 -13.90
C LEU A 135 -1.22 4.17 -12.76
N ASP A 136 -2.43 4.64 -12.93
CA ASP A 136 -3.49 4.36 -11.96
C ASP A 136 -4.02 2.95 -12.17
N PRO A 137 -3.87 2.02 -11.20
CA PRO A 137 -4.42 0.68 -11.30
C PRO A 137 -5.92 0.65 -11.58
N ALA A 138 -6.67 1.63 -11.08
CA ALA A 138 -8.11 1.73 -11.29
C ALA A 138 -8.51 2.13 -12.72
N GLU A 139 -7.61 2.76 -13.49
CA GLU A 139 -7.84 3.10 -14.89
C GLU A 139 -7.48 1.95 -15.85
N MET A 140 -6.84 0.90 -15.33
CA MET A 140 -6.45 -0.25 -16.13
C MET A 140 -7.60 -1.24 -16.26
N ASN A 141 -8.12 -1.42 -17.47
CA ASN A 141 -9.15 -2.42 -17.77
C ASN A 141 -8.50 -3.81 -17.93
N TYR A 142 -8.59 -4.62 -16.90
CA TYR A 142 -8.26 -6.04 -16.95
C TYR A 142 -9.53 -6.89 -16.99
N ASP A 143 -9.46 -8.03 -17.68
CA ASP A 143 -10.55 -9.01 -17.68
C ASP A 143 -10.42 -9.93 -16.46
N CYS A 144 -10.90 -9.45 -15.32
CA CYS A 144 -10.90 -10.17 -14.05
C CYS A 144 -12.35 -10.52 -13.65
N PRO A 145 -12.92 -11.59 -14.25
CA PRO A 145 -14.33 -11.94 -14.03
C PRO A 145 -14.63 -12.52 -12.66
N ALA A 146 -13.59 -12.95 -11.94
CA ALA A 146 -13.72 -13.55 -10.63
C ALA A 146 -13.30 -12.60 -9.52
N SER A 147 -14.05 -12.57 -8.42
CA SER A 147 -13.68 -11.81 -7.23
C SER A 147 -14.00 -12.57 -5.95
N LEU A 148 -13.22 -12.31 -4.91
CA LEU A 148 -13.41 -12.87 -3.58
C LEU A 148 -13.00 -11.88 -2.50
N THR A 149 -13.45 -12.14 -1.27
CA THR A 149 -13.00 -11.42 -0.07
C THR A 149 -12.57 -12.44 0.98
N LEU A 150 -11.32 -12.30 1.45
CA LEU A 150 -10.73 -13.14 2.50
C LEU A 150 -10.13 -12.26 3.60
N GLU A 151 -9.72 -12.86 4.71
CA GLU A 151 -9.03 -12.11 5.76
C GLU A 151 -7.53 -11.97 5.47
N GLY A 152 -6.92 -10.87 5.92
CA GLY A 152 -5.48 -10.63 5.76
C GLY A 152 -4.60 -11.75 6.30
N ARG A 153 -5.05 -12.44 7.38
CA ARG A 153 -4.36 -13.63 7.89
C ARG A 153 -4.29 -14.79 6.89
N ASP A 154 -5.29 -14.93 6.02
CA ASP A 154 -5.31 -16.00 5.03
C ASP A 154 -4.38 -15.65 3.86
N VAL A 155 -4.24 -14.36 3.53
CA VAL A 155 -3.21 -13.88 2.58
C VAL A 155 -1.83 -14.22 3.11
N SER A 156 -1.51 -13.84 4.34
CA SER A 156 -0.21 -14.18 4.97
C SER A 156 0.02 -15.68 5.00
N ARG A 157 -1.00 -16.47 5.38
CA ARG A 157 -0.92 -17.92 5.49
C ARG A 157 -0.58 -18.61 4.17
N PHE A 158 -1.23 -18.21 3.07
CA PHE A 158 -0.94 -18.88 1.80
C PHE A 158 0.40 -18.42 1.21
N VAL A 159 0.80 -17.16 1.44
CA VAL A 159 2.12 -16.66 1.04
C VAL A 159 3.21 -17.42 1.79
N ASP A 160 3.11 -17.56 3.12
CA ASP A 160 4.08 -18.28 3.94
C ASP A 160 4.16 -19.76 3.54
N ALA A 161 3.02 -20.40 3.26
CA ALA A 161 2.99 -21.78 2.84
C ALA A 161 3.67 -21.99 1.47
N ALA A 162 3.43 -21.11 0.52
CA ALA A 162 4.05 -21.16 -0.81
C ALA A 162 5.57 -20.89 -0.75
N ASP A 163 6.02 -19.99 0.15
CA ASP A 163 7.46 -19.65 0.34
C ASP A 163 8.29 -20.82 0.85
N MET A 164 7.65 -21.82 1.45
CA MET A 164 8.34 -23.05 1.89
C MET A 164 8.84 -23.92 0.73
N VAL A 165 8.22 -23.83 -0.45
CA VAL A 165 8.43 -24.78 -1.54
C VAL A 165 8.83 -24.16 -2.87
N SER A 166 8.46 -22.90 -3.14
CA SER A 166 8.60 -22.34 -4.49
C SER A 166 8.93 -20.84 -4.46
N THR A 167 9.39 -20.32 -5.60
CA THR A 167 9.52 -18.87 -5.87
C THR A 167 8.31 -18.31 -6.63
N HIS A 168 7.33 -19.16 -6.94
CA HIS A 168 6.14 -18.81 -7.68
C HIS A 168 4.93 -19.46 -7.03
N VAL A 169 3.78 -18.79 -7.15
CA VAL A 169 2.51 -19.28 -6.64
C VAL A 169 1.43 -19.10 -7.70
N ARG A 170 0.60 -20.11 -7.83
CA ARG A 170 -0.60 -20.11 -8.67
C ARG A 170 -1.78 -19.77 -7.80
N LEU A 171 -2.53 -18.77 -8.19
CA LEU A 171 -3.81 -18.41 -7.60
C LEU A 171 -4.89 -18.70 -8.62
N GLY A 172 -5.99 -19.36 -8.20
CA GLY A 172 -7.07 -19.68 -9.09
C GLY A 172 -8.42 -19.84 -8.38
N ILE A 173 -9.49 -19.73 -9.17
CA ILE A 173 -10.87 -19.99 -8.74
C ILE A 173 -11.46 -21.03 -9.66
N ASP A 174 -11.97 -22.13 -9.07
CA ASP A 174 -12.82 -23.12 -9.73
C ASP A 174 -14.28 -22.70 -9.52
N ALA A 175 -14.93 -22.25 -10.59
CA ALA A 175 -16.31 -21.81 -10.55
C ALA A 175 -17.29 -22.96 -10.27
N GLY A 176 -16.96 -24.19 -10.72
CA GLY A 176 -17.80 -25.36 -10.53
C GLY A 176 -17.79 -25.89 -9.10
N ALA A 177 -16.64 -25.76 -8.43
CA ALA A 177 -16.46 -26.12 -7.03
C ALA A 177 -16.70 -24.93 -6.07
N GLU A 178 -16.89 -23.72 -6.60
CA GLU A 178 -17.00 -22.48 -5.81
C GLU A 178 -15.87 -22.33 -4.80
N THR A 179 -14.62 -22.55 -5.27
CA THR A 179 -13.44 -22.61 -4.40
C THR A 179 -12.32 -21.76 -4.94
N PHE A 180 -11.74 -20.92 -4.08
CA PHE A 180 -10.46 -20.28 -4.32
C PHE A 180 -9.35 -21.24 -3.90
N TYR A 181 -8.34 -21.43 -4.73
CA TYR A 181 -7.22 -22.29 -4.45
C TYR A 181 -5.87 -21.60 -4.68
N VAL A 182 -4.88 -22.06 -3.94
CA VAL A 182 -3.49 -21.60 -4.01
C VAL A 182 -2.61 -22.82 -4.16
N GLU A 183 -1.75 -22.85 -5.16
CA GLU A 183 -0.83 -23.95 -5.42
C GLU A 183 0.59 -23.43 -5.63
N ALA A 184 1.57 -24.10 -5.06
CA ALA A 184 2.98 -23.88 -5.33
C ALA A 184 3.72 -25.21 -5.40
N SER A 185 4.60 -25.35 -6.40
CA SER A 185 5.37 -26.58 -6.63
C SER A 185 6.85 -26.22 -6.64
N GLY A 186 7.62 -26.95 -5.86
CA GLY A 186 9.08 -26.95 -5.83
C GLY A 186 9.69 -28.18 -6.50
N ASP A 187 10.98 -28.39 -6.28
CA ASP A 187 11.70 -29.53 -6.89
C ASP A 187 11.30 -30.88 -6.25
N THR A 188 10.94 -30.87 -4.97
CA THR A 188 10.65 -32.08 -4.18
C THR A 188 9.33 -32.02 -3.45
N ASP A 189 8.83 -30.83 -3.17
CA ASP A 189 7.68 -30.62 -2.31
C ASP A 189 6.64 -29.73 -3.02
N ASP A 190 5.37 -30.01 -2.76
CA ASP A 190 4.23 -29.24 -3.26
C ASP A 190 3.38 -28.76 -2.10
N VAL A 191 2.74 -27.62 -2.26
CA VAL A 191 1.73 -27.12 -1.33
C VAL A 191 0.48 -26.72 -2.08
N ALA A 192 -0.68 -27.04 -1.50
CA ALA A 192 -1.98 -26.61 -1.98
C ALA A 192 -2.86 -26.20 -0.79
N LEU A 193 -3.53 -25.07 -0.93
CA LEU A 193 -4.56 -24.61 -0.01
C LEU A 193 -5.86 -24.42 -0.81
N ALA A 194 -6.99 -24.73 -0.18
CA ALA A 194 -8.31 -24.52 -0.74
C ALA A 194 -9.16 -23.74 0.27
N PHE A 195 -9.89 -22.76 -0.24
CA PHE A 195 -10.79 -21.91 0.51
C PHE A 195 -12.18 -22.05 -0.13
N PRO A 196 -13.06 -22.93 0.40
CA PRO A 196 -14.43 -23.05 -0.07
C PRO A 196 -15.16 -21.70 0.04
N GLY A 197 -16.05 -21.41 -0.90
CA GLY A 197 -16.79 -20.15 -0.92
C GLY A 197 -17.60 -19.87 0.36
N GLU A 198 -18.02 -20.93 1.06
CA GLU A 198 -18.71 -20.81 2.36
C GLU A 198 -17.81 -20.30 3.49
N ASP A 199 -16.49 -20.43 3.36
CA ASP A 199 -15.48 -19.97 4.33
C ASP A 199 -14.96 -18.55 4.00
N LEU A 200 -15.32 -17.99 2.85
CA LEU A 200 -14.95 -16.65 2.40
C LEU A 200 -16.03 -15.63 2.78
N ALA A 201 -15.63 -14.40 3.04
CA ALA A 201 -16.58 -13.31 3.29
C ALA A 201 -17.44 -13.00 2.06
N ALA A 202 -16.89 -13.16 0.86
CA ALA A 202 -17.61 -13.07 -0.41
C ALA A 202 -16.89 -13.89 -1.48
N LEU A 203 -17.63 -14.41 -2.46
CA LEU A 203 -17.11 -15.04 -3.66
C LEU A 203 -18.07 -14.77 -4.84
N SER A 204 -17.52 -14.20 -5.93
CA SER A 204 -18.15 -14.19 -7.26
C SER A 204 -17.36 -15.15 -8.14
N PRO A 205 -17.81 -16.42 -8.27
CA PRO A 205 -17.02 -17.44 -8.91
C PRO A 205 -17.06 -17.31 -10.43
N ALA A 206 -15.88 -17.26 -11.02
CA ALA A 206 -15.63 -17.50 -12.45
C ALA A 206 -14.30 -18.24 -12.56
N ASP A 207 -14.15 -19.09 -13.57
CA ASP A 207 -12.86 -19.78 -13.77
C ASP A 207 -11.76 -18.77 -14.06
N ALA A 208 -10.77 -18.75 -13.20
CA ALA A 208 -9.62 -17.87 -13.28
C ALA A 208 -8.38 -18.57 -12.75
N GLU A 209 -7.24 -18.37 -13.41
CA GLU A 209 -5.97 -18.93 -12.97
C GLU A 209 -4.81 -18.07 -13.48
N SER A 210 -3.91 -17.71 -12.58
CA SER A 210 -2.69 -16.97 -12.92
C SER A 210 -1.52 -17.39 -12.02
N LEU A 211 -0.30 -17.31 -12.59
CA LEU A 211 0.95 -17.59 -11.88
C LEU A 211 1.63 -16.27 -11.52
N PHE A 212 2.04 -16.12 -10.25
CA PHE A 212 2.65 -14.90 -9.74
C PHE A 212 4.04 -15.16 -9.16
N SER A 213 4.87 -14.09 -9.12
CA SER A 213 6.13 -14.09 -8.38
C SER A 213 5.84 -14.02 -6.89
N LEU A 214 6.34 -15.00 -6.13
CA LEU A 214 6.13 -15.05 -4.70
C LEU A 214 6.92 -13.96 -3.97
N ASP A 215 8.10 -13.57 -4.48
CA ASP A 215 8.87 -12.45 -3.89
C ASP A 215 8.05 -11.16 -3.85
N TYR A 216 7.36 -10.83 -4.95
CA TYR A 216 6.45 -9.68 -4.98
C TYR A 216 5.27 -9.85 -4.04
N LEU A 217 4.59 -10.99 -4.13
CA LEU A 217 3.38 -11.23 -3.33
C LEU A 217 3.68 -11.17 -1.83
N ARG A 218 4.86 -11.63 -1.41
CA ARG A 218 5.32 -11.55 -0.02
C ARG A 218 5.51 -10.10 0.44
N GLU A 219 6.17 -9.27 -0.37
CA GLU A 219 6.34 -7.85 -0.02
C GLU A 219 4.98 -7.12 0.04
N LEU A 220 4.07 -7.40 -0.89
CA LEU A 220 2.73 -6.82 -0.91
C LEU A 220 1.85 -7.31 0.26
N ALA A 221 2.03 -8.53 0.72
CA ALA A 221 1.27 -9.09 1.84
C ALA A 221 1.69 -8.53 3.21
N ARG A 222 2.94 -8.07 3.36
CA ARG A 222 3.48 -7.58 4.65
C ARG A 222 2.69 -6.45 5.29
N PRO A 223 2.28 -5.38 4.58
CA PRO A 223 1.54 -4.28 5.17
C PRO A 223 0.04 -4.58 5.34
N ILE A 224 -0.47 -5.73 4.87
CA ILE A 224 -1.89 -6.07 5.01
C ILE A 224 -2.19 -6.46 6.47
N PRO A 225 -3.07 -5.73 7.17
CA PRO A 225 -3.40 -6.08 8.55
C PRO A 225 -4.06 -7.46 8.65
N VAL A 226 -3.64 -8.26 9.63
CA VAL A 226 -4.09 -9.66 9.80
C VAL A 226 -5.62 -9.79 9.92
N GLY A 227 -6.29 -8.81 10.51
CA GLY A 227 -7.73 -8.79 10.73
C GLY A 227 -8.53 -8.00 9.69
N SER A 228 -7.88 -7.46 8.65
CA SER A 228 -8.60 -6.70 7.60
C SER A 228 -9.25 -7.64 6.59
N GLU A 229 -10.36 -7.19 6.00
CA GLU A 229 -10.92 -7.79 4.81
C GLU A 229 -10.08 -7.37 3.59
N VAL A 230 -9.72 -8.33 2.75
CA VAL A 230 -8.97 -8.14 1.51
C VAL A 230 -9.85 -8.56 0.35
N ALA A 231 -10.27 -7.61 -0.44
CA ALA A 231 -10.95 -7.88 -1.71
C ALA A 231 -9.89 -8.22 -2.77
N MET A 232 -10.09 -9.34 -3.47
CA MET A 232 -9.21 -9.80 -4.54
C MET A 232 -9.99 -9.97 -5.83
N GLU A 233 -9.43 -9.50 -6.94
CA GLU A 233 -9.96 -9.75 -8.28
C GLU A 233 -8.97 -10.57 -9.08
N LEU A 234 -9.44 -11.57 -9.81
CA LEU A 234 -8.65 -12.54 -10.56
C LEU A 234 -9.22 -12.76 -11.96
N GLY A 235 -8.30 -12.94 -12.91
CA GLY A 235 -8.60 -13.40 -14.27
C GLY A 235 -7.54 -14.40 -14.73
N THR A 236 -7.81 -15.08 -15.85
CA THR A 236 -6.84 -16.01 -16.43
C THR A 236 -5.75 -15.26 -17.16
N GLU A 237 -4.49 -15.46 -16.75
CA GLU A 237 -3.31 -14.75 -17.25
C GLU A 237 -3.44 -13.21 -17.13
N GLN A 238 -4.22 -12.74 -16.14
CA GLN A 238 -4.44 -11.34 -15.84
C GLN A 238 -3.74 -10.95 -14.52
N PRO A 239 -3.49 -9.67 -14.28
CA PRO A 239 -3.05 -9.21 -12.97
C PRO A 239 -4.05 -9.57 -11.86
N VAL A 240 -3.54 -9.74 -10.64
CA VAL A 240 -4.36 -9.79 -9.44
C VAL A 240 -4.39 -8.41 -8.77
N THR A 241 -5.55 -8.00 -8.29
CA THR A 241 -5.68 -6.84 -7.40
C THR A 241 -5.93 -7.31 -5.97
N LEU A 242 -5.36 -6.59 -5.00
CA LEU A 242 -5.58 -6.78 -3.57
C LEU A 242 -5.96 -5.41 -2.99
N SER A 243 -7.22 -5.26 -2.57
CA SER A 243 -7.72 -3.99 -2.00
C SER A 243 -8.13 -4.19 -0.55
N PHE A 244 -7.70 -3.32 0.33
CA PHE A 244 -8.00 -3.37 1.76
C PHE A 244 -8.05 -1.98 2.38
N ALA A 245 -8.70 -1.89 3.54
CA ALA A 245 -8.79 -0.66 4.29
C ALA A 245 -7.52 -0.40 5.10
N VAL A 246 -7.15 0.88 5.23
CA VAL A 246 -6.05 1.41 6.05
C VAL A 246 -6.54 2.57 6.89
N ALA A 247 -5.73 3.08 7.79
CA ALA A 247 -6.04 4.23 8.65
C ALA A 247 -7.39 4.06 9.38
N ASP A 248 -7.53 2.96 10.12
CA ASP A 248 -8.75 2.58 10.85
C ASP A 248 -10.01 2.48 9.96
N GLY A 249 -9.83 2.10 8.71
CA GLY A 249 -10.93 1.92 7.75
C GLY A 249 -11.37 3.19 7.01
N THR A 250 -10.70 4.32 7.23
CA THR A 250 -11.01 5.57 6.52
C THR A 250 -10.31 5.68 5.18
N GLY A 251 -9.12 5.09 5.04
CA GLY A 251 -8.35 5.05 3.81
C GLY A 251 -8.50 3.72 3.06
N THR A 252 -8.04 3.69 1.83
CA THR A 252 -8.03 2.50 0.98
C THR A 252 -6.66 2.33 0.33
N ALA A 253 -6.16 1.11 0.37
CA ALA A 253 -4.97 0.68 -0.33
C ALA A 253 -5.33 -0.37 -1.38
N THR A 254 -4.70 -0.31 -2.54
CA THR A 254 -4.85 -1.31 -3.61
C THR A 254 -3.48 -1.64 -4.18
N PHE A 255 -3.15 -2.91 -4.18
CA PHE A 255 -2.02 -3.46 -4.92
C PHE A 255 -2.50 -4.11 -6.22
N LEU A 256 -1.67 -4.00 -7.24
CA LEU A 256 -1.81 -4.74 -8.47
C LEU A 256 -0.51 -5.50 -8.73
N LEU A 257 -0.60 -6.79 -9.05
CA LEU A 257 0.54 -7.62 -9.40
C LEU A 257 0.30 -8.31 -10.74
N SER A 258 1.20 -8.09 -11.69
CA SER A 258 1.15 -8.71 -13.01
C SER A 258 1.50 -10.20 -12.94
N PRO A 259 0.84 -11.06 -13.73
CA PRO A 259 1.15 -12.47 -13.77
C PRO A 259 2.51 -12.72 -14.45
N ARG A 260 3.14 -13.82 -14.11
CA ARG A 260 4.28 -14.33 -14.86
C ARG A 260 3.78 -15.01 -16.14
N ARG A 261 4.32 -14.59 -17.27
CA ARG A 261 4.06 -15.31 -18.52
C ARG A 261 4.83 -16.63 -18.50
N ALA A 262 4.13 -17.74 -18.71
CA ALA A 262 4.79 -19.00 -18.97
C ALA A 262 5.65 -18.83 -20.23
N VAL A 263 6.97 -19.00 -20.08
CA VAL A 263 7.86 -19.11 -21.24
C VAL A 263 7.56 -20.47 -21.86
N ALA A 264 6.92 -20.44 -23.03
CA ALA A 264 6.61 -21.66 -23.81
C ALA A 264 7.90 -22.33 -24.31
#